data_dd701312af31db2f4f0cdcfd02531340
#
_entry.id   dd701312af31db2f4f0cdcfd02531340
#
_cell.length_a   1.000
_cell.length_b   1.000
_cell.length_c   1.000
_cell.angle_alpha   90.00
_cell.angle_beta   90.00
_cell.angle_gamma   90.00
#
_symmetry.space_group_name_H-M   'P 1'
#
loop_
_entity.id
_entity.type
_entity.pdbx_description
1 polymer ?
#
loop_
_entity_poly.entity_id
_entity_poly.type
_entity_poly.pdbx_seq_one_letter_code
_entity_poly.pdbx_strand_id
1 'polypeptide(L)'
;MELFIPRGTEKSAALAGIKKLCVAAHEDDIELMTLGVLGNMNPAEFAGAVATNGASSPRTGRFAGVTDEEMVLLRAEEQKKVAEAAGYGALALLGYTSADVKTESRAAVEKDISELILATSPDEIYTHNPADRHPTHVAVFCRVLGAIRSLPPEKRPKKLWGCEVWRSLDWLPGAVRTVVDSEKGTELASTLLPMFESQVEGGKRYDEAYIGRQRANATFAESHSTDEFACASNILDMTVLITNDRLDPCDFLYDVIDMFRRETKKTLDGAMK
;
A
#
# COMPACT_ATOMS: atom_id res chain seq x y z
N MET A 1 -6.37 -18.56 -1.14
CA MET A 1 -6.64 -17.35 -0.31
C MET A 1 -7.17 -17.77 1.05
N GLU A 2 -6.53 -17.31 2.14
CA GLU A 2 -7.03 -17.39 3.52
C GLU A 2 -7.70 -16.06 3.88
N LEU A 3 -8.89 -16.10 4.49
CA LEU A 3 -9.57 -14.91 5.00
C LEU A 3 -9.61 -14.96 6.53
N PHE A 4 -9.08 -13.96 7.18
CA PHE A 4 -9.02 -13.79 8.62
C PHE A 4 -9.91 -12.60 9.05
N ILE A 5 -10.74 -12.79 10.08
CA ILE A 5 -11.60 -11.75 10.64
C ILE A 5 -11.15 -11.43 12.07
N PRO A 6 -10.29 -10.39 12.24
CA PRO A 6 -9.62 -10.12 13.51
C PRO A 6 -10.58 -9.93 14.69
N ARG A 7 -11.73 -9.35 14.43
CA ARG A 7 -12.72 -9.01 15.47
C ARG A 7 -13.67 -10.16 15.82
N GLY A 8 -13.53 -11.34 15.19
CA GLY A 8 -14.40 -12.49 15.41
C GLY A 8 -15.88 -12.27 15.06
N THR A 9 -16.19 -11.21 14.31
CA THR A 9 -17.56 -10.96 13.82
C THR A 9 -17.91 -11.94 12.70
N GLU A 10 -19.20 -12.07 12.40
CA GLU A 10 -19.63 -12.92 11.28
C GLU A 10 -19.02 -12.41 9.97
N LYS A 11 -18.52 -13.34 9.13
CA LYS A 11 -17.73 -13.06 7.91
C LYS A 11 -18.45 -12.13 6.94
N SER A 12 -19.73 -12.39 6.64
CA SER A 12 -20.48 -11.59 5.68
C SER A 12 -20.71 -10.16 6.20
N ALA A 13 -20.96 -10.01 7.50
CA ALA A 13 -21.11 -8.71 8.13
C ALA A 13 -19.80 -7.91 8.15
N ALA A 14 -18.68 -8.57 8.43
CA ALA A 14 -17.37 -7.96 8.39
C ALA A 14 -17.04 -7.42 6.99
N LEU A 15 -17.20 -8.25 5.97
CA LEU A 15 -16.91 -7.88 4.58
C LEU A 15 -17.84 -6.76 4.06
N ALA A 16 -19.13 -6.82 4.38
CA ALA A 16 -20.09 -5.79 3.96
C ALA A 16 -19.84 -4.40 4.61
N GLY A 17 -19.12 -4.35 5.74
CA GLY A 17 -18.76 -3.12 6.43
C GLY A 17 -17.55 -2.40 5.86
N ILE A 18 -16.79 -3.03 4.96
CA ILE A 18 -15.53 -2.46 4.45
C ILE A 18 -15.79 -1.26 3.54
N LYS A 19 -15.07 -0.17 3.79
CA LYS A 19 -15.07 1.05 2.97
C LYS A 19 -13.76 1.24 2.22
N LYS A 20 -12.65 0.81 2.81
CA LYS A 20 -11.31 0.95 2.25
C LYS A 20 -10.61 -0.40 2.25
N LEU A 21 -10.01 -0.73 1.10
CA LEU A 21 -9.22 -1.95 0.90
C LEU A 21 -7.79 -1.58 0.54
N CYS A 22 -6.81 -2.10 1.26
CA CYS A 22 -5.41 -2.06 0.85
C CYS A 22 -4.99 -3.40 0.26
N VAL A 23 -4.41 -3.39 -0.94
CA VAL A 23 -3.82 -4.59 -1.55
C VAL A 23 -2.31 -4.39 -1.64
N ALA A 24 -1.58 -5.15 -0.85
CA ALA A 24 -0.14 -5.08 -0.65
C ALA A 24 0.60 -6.27 -1.24
N ALA A 25 1.90 -6.11 -1.46
CA ALA A 25 2.74 -7.19 -1.96
C ALA A 25 3.14 -8.15 -0.84
N HIS A 26 3.69 -7.62 0.25
CA HIS A 26 4.21 -8.42 1.36
C HIS A 26 3.51 -8.03 2.66
N GLU A 27 3.67 -8.87 3.65
CA GLU A 27 3.32 -8.57 5.02
C GLU A 27 4.19 -7.40 5.51
N ASP A 28 3.62 -6.42 6.18
CA ASP A 28 4.13 -5.09 6.56
C ASP A 28 3.83 -3.94 5.57
N ASP A 29 3.72 -4.21 4.27
CA ASP A 29 3.45 -3.16 3.27
C ASP A 29 2.09 -2.47 3.48
N ILE A 30 1.07 -3.18 4.02
CA ILE A 30 -0.25 -2.58 4.33
C ILE A 30 -0.05 -1.41 5.27
N GLU A 31 0.67 -1.62 6.36
CA GLU A 31 0.93 -0.62 7.38
C GLU A 31 1.79 0.52 6.83
N LEU A 32 2.85 0.19 6.09
CA LEU A 32 3.72 1.19 5.45
C LEU A 32 2.98 2.09 4.46
N MET A 33 1.92 1.57 3.83
CA MET A 33 1.10 2.33 2.88
C MET A 33 -0.03 3.11 3.55
N THR A 34 -0.67 2.57 4.58
CA THR A 34 -2.00 3.04 4.98
C THR A 34 -2.17 3.44 6.44
N LEU A 35 -1.12 3.40 7.28
CA LEU A 35 -1.26 3.84 8.68
C LEU A 35 -1.79 5.27 8.81
N GLY A 36 -1.39 6.21 7.93
CA GLY A 36 -1.94 7.56 7.91
C GLY A 36 -3.45 7.57 7.63
N VAL A 37 -3.93 6.72 6.74
CA VAL A 37 -5.36 6.56 6.45
C VAL A 37 -6.08 5.90 7.62
N LEU A 38 -5.50 4.83 8.15
CA LEU A 38 -6.08 4.02 9.22
C LEU A 38 -6.25 4.82 10.52
N GLY A 39 -5.29 5.70 10.86
CA GLY A 39 -5.37 6.57 12.02
C GLY A 39 -6.53 7.57 11.98
N ASN A 40 -7.10 7.82 10.81
CA ASN A 40 -8.16 8.79 10.58
C ASN A 40 -9.52 8.16 10.22
N MET A 41 -9.71 6.86 10.44
CA MET A 41 -10.97 6.16 10.15
C MET A 41 -11.33 5.15 11.24
N ASN A 42 -12.53 4.57 11.15
CA ASN A 42 -12.88 3.39 11.94
C ASN A 42 -12.17 2.16 11.38
N PRO A 43 -11.24 1.53 12.11
CA PRO A 43 -10.47 0.40 11.60
C PRO A 43 -11.34 -0.81 11.19
N ALA A 44 -12.54 -0.96 11.76
CA ALA A 44 -13.48 -2.02 11.37
C ALA A 44 -14.00 -1.88 9.92
N GLU A 45 -13.88 -0.69 9.32
CA GLU A 45 -14.26 -0.42 7.93
C GLU A 45 -13.07 -0.56 6.95
N PHE A 46 -11.92 -1.04 7.45
CA PHE A 46 -10.71 -1.26 6.66
C PHE A 46 -10.43 -2.75 6.48
N ALA A 47 -10.04 -3.13 5.28
CA ALA A 47 -9.50 -4.47 5.00
C ALA A 47 -8.10 -4.38 4.40
N GLY A 48 -7.24 -5.30 4.80
CA GLY A 48 -5.95 -5.56 4.17
C GLY A 48 -5.97 -6.82 3.32
N ALA A 49 -5.18 -6.84 2.26
CA ALA A 49 -4.90 -8.03 1.47
C ALA A 49 -3.41 -8.11 1.15
N VAL A 50 -2.77 -9.24 1.43
CA VAL A 50 -1.36 -9.49 1.11
C VAL A 50 -1.29 -10.49 -0.02
N ALA A 51 -0.61 -10.12 -1.12
CA ALA A 51 -0.56 -10.93 -2.33
C ALA A 51 0.44 -12.08 -2.21
N THR A 52 1.64 -11.85 -1.68
CA THR A 52 2.68 -12.88 -1.58
C THR A 52 2.72 -13.53 -0.20
N ASN A 53 3.47 -14.61 -0.09
CA ASN A 53 3.56 -15.43 1.12
C ASN A 53 4.80 -15.14 1.99
N GLY A 54 5.59 -14.12 1.65
CA GLY A 54 6.75 -13.71 2.42
C GLY A 54 7.93 -14.70 2.48
N ALA A 55 7.89 -15.85 1.80
CA ALA A 55 8.93 -16.89 1.86
C ALA A 55 10.34 -16.37 1.62
N SER A 56 10.52 -15.39 0.71
CA SER A 56 11.81 -14.81 0.34
C SER A 56 12.25 -13.65 1.22
N SER A 57 11.63 -13.43 2.37
CA SER A 57 12.01 -12.35 3.30
C SER A 57 13.45 -12.47 3.78
N PRO A 58 14.18 -11.34 3.95
CA PRO A 58 15.54 -11.35 4.50
C PRO A 58 15.60 -12.01 5.88
N ARG A 59 16.71 -12.71 6.15
CA ARG A 59 16.91 -13.44 7.41
C ARG A 59 18.24 -13.10 8.02
N THR A 60 18.20 -12.51 9.22
CA THR A 60 19.42 -12.25 10.02
C THR A 60 19.15 -12.55 11.50
N GLY A 61 20.19 -12.50 12.33
CA GLY A 61 20.06 -12.70 13.76
C GLY A 61 19.39 -14.03 14.12
N ARG A 62 18.38 -14.00 14.97
CA ARG A 62 17.62 -15.18 15.40
C ARG A 62 16.82 -15.86 14.27
N PHE A 63 16.59 -15.16 13.17
CA PHE A 63 15.86 -15.69 12.02
C PHE A 63 16.76 -16.30 10.94
N ALA A 64 18.09 -16.26 11.08
CA ALA A 64 19.06 -16.71 10.06
C ALA A 64 18.88 -18.17 9.63
N GLY A 65 18.37 -19.03 10.53
CA GLY A 65 18.16 -20.46 10.26
C GLY A 65 16.74 -20.84 9.87
N VAL A 66 15.81 -19.88 9.76
CA VAL A 66 14.40 -20.13 9.42
C VAL A 66 14.28 -20.57 7.96
N THR A 67 13.56 -21.66 7.68
CA THR A 67 13.29 -22.15 6.32
C THR A 67 12.25 -21.27 5.61
N ASP A 68 12.07 -21.48 4.30
CA ASP A 68 11.05 -20.75 3.54
C ASP A 68 9.63 -21.06 4.05
N GLU A 69 9.35 -22.32 4.37
CA GLU A 69 8.06 -22.77 4.88
C GLU A 69 7.78 -22.18 6.28
N GLU A 70 8.78 -22.15 7.15
CA GLU A 70 8.66 -21.51 8.47
C GLU A 70 8.46 -20.00 8.35
N MET A 71 9.16 -19.36 7.40
CA MET A 71 9.03 -17.91 7.16
C MET A 71 7.60 -17.56 6.68
N VAL A 72 7.00 -18.36 5.80
CA VAL A 72 5.60 -18.18 5.38
C VAL A 72 4.65 -18.16 6.58
N LEU A 73 4.79 -19.12 7.49
CA LEU A 73 3.93 -19.19 8.68
C LEU A 73 4.19 -18.01 9.63
N LEU A 74 5.45 -17.67 9.83
CA LEU A 74 5.85 -16.57 10.71
C LEU A 74 5.28 -15.23 10.21
N ARG A 75 5.47 -14.92 8.94
CA ARG A 75 5.00 -13.67 8.32
C ARG A 75 3.47 -13.57 8.35
N ALA A 76 2.76 -14.67 8.05
CA ALA A 76 1.31 -14.71 8.14
C ALA A 76 0.81 -14.42 9.56
N GLU A 77 1.46 -15.00 10.59
CA GLU A 77 1.10 -14.78 11.99
C GLU A 77 1.43 -13.36 12.46
N GLU A 78 2.55 -12.78 12.04
CA GLU A 78 2.88 -11.37 12.30
C GLU A 78 1.78 -10.46 11.74
N GLN A 79 1.39 -10.64 10.46
CA GLN A 79 0.36 -9.82 9.82
C GLN A 79 -1.03 -9.98 10.50
N LYS A 80 -1.40 -11.19 10.92
CA LYS A 80 -2.66 -11.42 11.65
C LYS A 80 -2.65 -10.69 13.00
N LYS A 81 -1.58 -10.80 13.76
CA LYS A 81 -1.42 -10.10 15.04
C LYS A 81 -1.53 -8.56 14.88
N VAL A 82 -0.90 -8.03 13.84
CA VAL A 82 -1.00 -6.59 13.53
C VAL A 82 -2.42 -6.21 13.14
N ALA A 83 -3.10 -7.01 12.31
CA ALA A 83 -4.50 -6.76 11.95
C ALA A 83 -5.44 -6.79 13.17
N GLU A 84 -5.21 -7.69 14.14
CA GLU A 84 -5.92 -7.71 15.42
C GLU A 84 -5.65 -6.46 16.25
N ALA A 85 -4.38 -6.12 16.45
CA ALA A 85 -3.97 -4.96 17.25
C ALA A 85 -4.48 -3.64 16.65
N ALA A 86 -4.46 -3.52 15.33
CA ALA A 86 -4.97 -2.36 14.59
C ALA A 86 -6.51 -2.35 14.49
N GLY A 87 -7.18 -3.49 14.73
CA GLY A 87 -8.64 -3.60 14.71
C GLY A 87 -9.24 -3.65 13.31
N TYR A 88 -8.56 -4.22 12.32
CA TYR A 88 -9.07 -4.38 10.96
C TYR A 88 -10.42 -5.10 10.92
N GLY A 89 -11.28 -4.76 9.95
CA GLY A 89 -12.51 -5.50 9.67
C GLY A 89 -12.22 -6.86 9.05
N ALA A 90 -11.25 -6.94 8.15
CA ALA A 90 -10.84 -8.19 7.50
C ALA A 90 -9.37 -8.14 7.04
N LEU A 91 -8.75 -9.32 6.95
CA LEU A 91 -7.44 -9.53 6.33
C LEU A 91 -7.51 -10.74 5.40
N ALA A 92 -7.04 -10.57 4.16
CA ALA A 92 -6.90 -11.64 3.18
C ALA A 92 -5.42 -11.95 2.93
N LEU A 93 -5.00 -13.20 3.08
CA LEU A 93 -3.67 -13.67 2.70
C LEU A 93 -3.83 -14.52 1.44
N LEU A 94 -3.34 -14.02 0.28
CA LEU A 94 -3.53 -14.71 -0.99
C LEU A 94 -2.55 -15.87 -1.17
N GLY A 95 -1.36 -15.78 -0.56
CA GLY A 95 -0.40 -16.87 -0.44
C GLY A 95 0.38 -17.20 -1.72
N TYR A 96 0.44 -16.30 -2.69
CA TYR A 96 1.21 -16.48 -3.92
C TYR A 96 2.72 -16.31 -3.68
N THR A 97 3.55 -16.85 -4.53
CA THR A 97 4.96 -16.48 -4.59
C THR A 97 5.16 -15.15 -5.33
N SER A 98 6.31 -14.50 -5.12
CA SER A 98 6.67 -13.32 -5.92
C SER A 98 6.78 -13.61 -7.42
N ALA A 99 7.07 -14.85 -7.82
CA ALA A 99 7.09 -15.29 -9.21
C ALA A 99 5.66 -15.37 -9.78
N ASP A 100 4.72 -15.97 -9.05
CA ASP A 100 3.31 -16.04 -9.40
C ASP A 100 2.73 -14.66 -9.70
N VAL A 101 2.94 -13.71 -8.80
CA VAL A 101 2.41 -12.34 -8.93
C VAL A 101 3.01 -11.64 -10.16
N LYS A 102 4.31 -11.85 -10.44
CA LYS A 102 4.99 -11.19 -11.57
C LYS A 102 4.61 -11.78 -12.91
N THR A 103 4.52 -13.11 -13.04
CA THR A 103 4.40 -13.76 -14.36
C THR A 103 3.53 -15.00 -14.42
N GLU A 104 3.66 -15.94 -13.48
CA GLU A 104 3.18 -17.32 -13.67
C GLU A 104 1.69 -17.50 -13.42
N SER A 105 1.16 -16.88 -12.35
CA SER A 105 -0.23 -17.04 -11.93
C SER A 105 -1.05 -15.77 -12.06
N ARG A 106 -0.67 -14.89 -12.98
CA ARG A 106 -1.26 -13.56 -13.19
C ARG A 106 -2.79 -13.56 -13.15
N ALA A 107 -3.44 -14.41 -13.94
CA ALA A 107 -4.90 -14.45 -14.02
C ALA A 107 -5.55 -14.94 -12.72
N ALA A 108 -4.89 -15.84 -11.98
CA ALA A 108 -5.38 -16.33 -10.69
C ALA A 108 -5.31 -15.23 -9.63
N VAL A 109 -4.20 -14.47 -9.58
CA VAL A 109 -4.04 -13.33 -8.66
C VAL A 109 -5.08 -12.26 -8.94
N GLU A 110 -5.27 -11.87 -10.21
CA GLU A 110 -6.28 -10.88 -10.62
C GLU A 110 -7.70 -11.35 -10.26
N LYS A 111 -8.01 -12.64 -10.41
CA LYS A 111 -9.28 -13.24 -10.04
C LYS A 111 -9.51 -13.16 -8.53
N ASP A 112 -8.56 -13.58 -7.71
CA ASP A 112 -8.69 -13.53 -6.25
C ASP A 112 -8.89 -12.09 -5.75
N ILE A 113 -8.16 -11.12 -6.32
CA ILE A 113 -8.35 -9.70 -6.00
C ILE A 113 -9.73 -9.21 -6.42
N SER A 114 -10.22 -9.57 -7.61
CA SER A 114 -11.55 -9.16 -8.09
C SER A 114 -12.66 -9.75 -7.24
N GLU A 115 -12.54 -11.01 -6.80
CA GLU A 115 -13.48 -11.65 -5.88
C GLU A 115 -13.52 -10.94 -4.51
N LEU A 116 -12.36 -10.52 -4.00
CA LEU A 116 -12.26 -9.74 -2.76
C LEU A 116 -12.92 -8.36 -2.90
N ILE A 117 -12.69 -7.66 -4.02
CA ILE A 117 -13.34 -6.37 -4.33
C ILE A 117 -14.86 -6.54 -4.37
N LEU A 118 -15.38 -7.58 -5.04
CA LEU A 118 -16.80 -7.84 -5.11
C LEU A 118 -17.40 -8.19 -3.74
N ALA A 119 -16.67 -8.92 -2.91
CA ALA A 119 -17.13 -9.31 -1.58
C ALA A 119 -17.17 -8.14 -0.58
N THR A 120 -16.26 -7.16 -0.73
CA THR A 120 -16.14 -6.02 0.18
C THR A 120 -16.78 -4.75 -0.36
N SER A 121 -16.91 -4.61 -1.68
CA SER A 121 -17.43 -3.42 -2.37
C SER A 121 -16.85 -2.10 -1.82
N PRO A 122 -15.51 -1.95 -1.75
CA PRO A 122 -14.89 -0.79 -1.10
C PRO A 122 -15.09 0.47 -1.94
N ASP A 123 -15.23 1.62 -1.27
CA ASP A 123 -15.24 2.93 -1.93
C ASP A 123 -13.85 3.29 -2.50
N GLU A 124 -12.79 2.90 -1.77
CA GLU A 124 -11.41 3.26 -2.11
C GLU A 124 -10.49 2.05 -2.03
N ILE A 125 -9.56 1.95 -2.98
CA ILE A 125 -8.48 0.96 -2.95
C ILE A 125 -7.13 1.68 -2.88
N TYR A 126 -6.29 1.20 -1.97
CA TYR A 126 -4.90 1.59 -1.78
C TYR A 126 -4.00 0.45 -2.25
N THR A 127 -2.94 0.78 -2.99
CA THR A 127 -1.94 -0.20 -3.43
C THR A 127 -0.61 0.48 -3.70
N HIS A 128 0.38 -0.26 -4.15
CA HIS A 128 1.68 0.28 -4.51
C HIS A 128 1.59 1.28 -5.68
N ASN A 129 2.46 2.29 -5.69
CA ASN A 129 2.55 3.19 -6.82
C ASN A 129 3.33 2.54 -7.99
N PRO A 130 3.04 2.89 -9.26
CA PRO A 130 3.69 2.30 -10.43
C PRO A 130 5.17 2.67 -10.58
N ALA A 131 5.65 3.69 -9.87
CA ALA A 131 7.04 4.12 -9.87
C ALA A 131 7.87 3.49 -8.75
N ASP A 132 7.34 2.53 -7.99
CA ASP A 132 8.07 1.89 -6.90
C ASP A 132 9.34 1.16 -7.41
N ARG A 133 10.33 1.02 -6.53
CA ARG A 133 11.62 0.37 -6.86
C ARG A 133 11.54 -1.15 -6.81
N HIS A 134 10.57 -1.71 -6.09
CA HIS A 134 10.45 -3.15 -5.88
C HIS A 134 9.61 -3.79 -7.00
N PRO A 135 10.17 -4.72 -7.80
CA PRO A 135 9.44 -5.28 -8.94
C PRO A 135 8.13 -5.99 -8.56
N THR A 136 8.07 -6.63 -7.38
CA THR A 136 6.85 -7.29 -6.90
C THR A 136 5.76 -6.26 -6.55
N HIS A 137 6.12 -5.09 -6.00
CA HIS A 137 5.17 -3.99 -5.74
C HIS A 137 4.52 -3.50 -7.03
N VAL A 138 5.34 -3.23 -8.04
CA VAL A 138 4.85 -2.82 -9.37
C VAL A 138 3.96 -3.90 -9.99
N ALA A 139 4.33 -5.18 -9.82
CA ALA A 139 3.50 -6.29 -10.30
C ALA A 139 2.15 -6.35 -9.58
N VAL A 140 2.11 -6.17 -8.24
CA VAL A 140 0.85 -6.11 -7.47
C VAL A 140 -0.02 -4.94 -7.94
N PHE A 141 0.56 -3.74 -8.14
CA PHE A 141 -0.17 -2.63 -8.77
C PHE A 141 -0.82 -3.06 -10.09
N CYS A 142 -0.08 -3.73 -10.98
CA CYS A 142 -0.62 -4.21 -12.25
C CYS A 142 -1.75 -5.23 -12.06
N ARG A 143 -1.64 -6.14 -11.06
CA ARG A 143 -2.71 -7.13 -10.75
C ARG A 143 -3.96 -6.44 -10.21
N VAL A 144 -3.81 -5.47 -9.31
CA VAL A 144 -4.92 -4.67 -8.79
C VAL A 144 -5.64 -3.92 -9.91
N LEU A 145 -4.88 -3.26 -10.79
CA LEU A 145 -5.45 -2.55 -11.94
C LEU A 145 -6.20 -3.51 -12.89
N GLY A 146 -5.59 -4.67 -13.22
CA GLY A 146 -6.21 -5.70 -14.04
C GLY A 146 -7.50 -6.24 -13.41
N ALA A 147 -7.48 -6.53 -12.11
CA ALA A 147 -8.66 -6.99 -11.37
C ALA A 147 -9.79 -5.95 -11.41
N ILE A 148 -9.51 -4.67 -11.13
CA ILE A 148 -10.54 -3.61 -11.18
C ILE A 148 -11.11 -3.45 -12.59
N ARG A 149 -10.25 -3.42 -13.62
CA ARG A 149 -10.68 -3.26 -15.01
C ARG A 149 -11.50 -4.44 -15.53
N SER A 150 -11.35 -5.65 -14.96
CA SER A 150 -12.17 -6.81 -15.28
C SER A 150 -13.60 -6.70 -14.75
N LEU A 151 -13.86 -5.82 -13.79
CA LEU A 151 -15.17 -5.61 -13.20
C LEU A 151 -16.04 -4.66 -14.05
N PRO A 152 -17.37 -4.86 -14.06
CA PRO A 152 -18.30 -3.87 -14.60
C PRO A 152 -18.08 -2.49 -13.93
N PRO A 153 -18.22 -1.37 -14.67
CA PRO A 153 -17.95 -0.03 -14.14
C PRO A 153 -18.63 0.30 -12.81
N GLU A 154 -19.89 -0.15 -12.65
CA GLU A 154 -20.70 0.08 -11.45
C GLU A 154 -20.26 -0.75 -10.22
N LYS A 155 -19.34 -1.70 -10.41
CA LYS A 155 -18.76 -2.53 -9.35
C LYS A 155 -17.34 -2.11 -8.98
N ARG A 156 -16.80 -1.11 -9.66
CA ARG A 156 -15.45 -0.60 -9.41
C ARG A 156 -15.43 0.34 -8.21
N PRO A 157 -14.29 0.44 -7.50
CA PRO A 157 -14.12 1.45 -6.45
C PRO A 157 -14.22 2.87 -7.07
N LYS A 158 -14.55 3.85 -6.23
CA LYS A 158 -14.61 5.27 -6.63
C LYS A 158 -13.22 5.87 -6.77
N LYS A 159 -12.24 5.36 -6.02
CA LYS A 159 -10.86 5.86 -5.98
C LYS A 159 -9.84 4.72 -6.00
N LEU A 160 -8.73 4.98 -6.68
CA LEU A 160 -7.52 4.15 -6.65
C LEU A 160 -6.32 5.01 -6.27
N TRP A 161 -5.63 4.64 -5.20
CA TRP A 161 -4.52 5.36 -4.63
C TRP A 161 -3.21 4.57 -4.73
N GLY A 162 -2.14 5.22 -5.20
CA GLY A 162 -0.77 4.69 -5.20
C GLY A 162 0.02 5.21 -4.02
N CYS A 163 0.54 4.32 -3.19
CA CYS A 163 1.19 4.66 -1.92
C CYS A 163 2.72 4.55 -1.97
N GLU A 164 3.37 5.20 -1.03
CA GLU A 164 4.81 5.12 -0.80
C GLU A 164 5.17 3.83 -0.06
N VAL A 165 6.20 3.11 -0.56
CA VAL A 165 6.93 2.10 0.22
C VAL A 165 8.43 2.25 -0.05
N TRP A 166 9.00 1.64 -1.08
CA TRP A 166 10.43 1.74 -1.39
C TRP A 166 10.82 3.05 -2.09
N ARG A 167 9.90 3.64 -2.86
CA ARG A 167 10.08 4.97 -3.43
C ARG A 167 9.18 5.97 -2.73
N SER A 168 9.74 7.07 -2.25
CA SER A 168 8.97 8.22 -1.80
C SER A 168 8.26 8.90 -2.98
N LEU A 169 7.20 9.63 -2.69
CA LEU A 169 6.40 10.35 -3.67
C LEU A 169 6.52 11.88 -3.51
N ASP A 170 7.57 12.36 -2.83
CA ASP A 170 7.92 13.76 -2.67
C ASP A 170 8.20 14.49 -4.00
N TRP A 171 8.62 13.72 -5.03
CA TRP A 171 8.86 14.23 -6.38
C TRP A 171 7.59 14.48 -7.19
N LEU A 172 6.43 14.03 -6.73
CA LEU A 172 5.17 14.21 -7.45
C LEU A 172 4.79 15.69 -7.53
N PRO A 173 4.42 16.19 -8.73
CA PRO A 173 3.82 17.51 -8.87
C PRO A 173 2.57 17.67 -8.01
N GLY A 174 2.37 18.85 -7.45
CA GLY A 174 1.23 19.15 -6.57
C GLY A 174 -0.14 18.84 -7.19
N ALA A 175 -0.27 18.92 -8.53
CA ALA A 175 -1.50 18.62 -9.24
C ALA A 175 -1.96 17.14 -9.16
N VAL A 176 -1.04 16.21 -8.88
CA VAL A 176 -1.31 14.77 -8.81
C VAL A 176 -0.97 14.15 -7.45
N ARG A 177 -0.28 14.89 -6.60
CA ARG A 177 0.04 14.50 -5.22
C ARG A 177 -1.12 14.82 -4.29
N THR A 178 -1.55 13.86 -3.53
CA THR A 178 -2.45 14.04 -2.40
C THR A 178 -1.66 13.85 -1.11
N VAL A 179 -1.79 14.80 -0.20
CA VAL A 179 -1.15 14.75 1.13
C VAL A 179 -2.20 14.30 2.14
N VAL A 180 -1.88 13.28 2.92
CA VAL A 180 -2.74 12.73 3.96
C VAL A 180 -2.10 13.01 5.31
N ASP A 181 -2.85 13.64 6.23
CA ASP A 181 -2.42 13.74 7.63
C ASP A 181 -2.17 12.34 8.20
N SER A 182 -0.96 12.11 8.68
CA SER A 182 -0.53 10.82 9.20
C SER A 182 -0.06 10.87 10.66
N GLU A 183 -0.42 11.91 11.42
CA GLU A 183 0.01 12.05 12.83
C GLU A 183 -0.44 10.85 13.65
N LYS A 184 -1.74 10.54 13.66
CA LYS A 184 -2.28 9.36 14.36
C LYS A 184 -1.74 8.03 13.81
N GLY A 185 -1.50 7.96 12.49
CA GLY A 185 -0.87 6.80 11.86
C GLY A 185 0.58 6.61 12.33
N THR A 186 1.31 7.70 12.56
CA THR A 186 2.67 7.66 13.11
C THR A 186 2.68 7.21 14.57
N GLU A 187 1.68 7.56 15.36
CA GLU A 187 1.49 7.03 16.71
C GLU A 187 1.24 5.51 16.67
N LEU A 188 0.33 5.04 15.80
CA LEU A 188 0.07 3.62 15.60
C LEU A 188 1.32 2.86 15.12
N ALA A 189 2.12 3.47 14.25
CA ALA A 189 3.35 2.88 13.72
C ALA A 189 4.32 2.45 14.82
N SER A 190 4.43 3.25 15.89
CA SER A 190 5.31 2.96 17.03
C SER A 190 4.95 1.66 17.76
N THR A 191 3.70 1.22 17.66
CA THR A 191 3.21 -0.03 18.27
C THR A 191 3.16 -1.17 17.25
N LEU A 192 2.67 -0.91 16.05
CA LEU A 192 2.35 -1.96 15.08
C LEU A 192 3.57 -2.43 14.29
N LEU A 193 4.42 -1.52 13.82
CA LEU A 193 5.57 -1.90 12.97
C LEU A 193 6.59 -2.78 13.72
N PRO A 194 6.90 -2.59 15.01
CA PRO A 194 7.75 -3.52 15.75
C PRO A 194 7.21 -4.94 15.87
N MET A 195 5.91 -5.18 15.64
CA MET A 195 5.31 -6.52 15.67
C MET A 195 5.72 -7.38 14.48
N PHE A 196 6.27 -6.78 13.42
CA PHE A 196 6.92 -7.49 12.32
C PHE A 196 8.37 -7.84 12.71
N GLU A 197 8.52 -8.62 13.77
CA GLU A 197 9.81 -8.94 14.38
C GLU A 197 10.80 -9.55 13.39
N SER A 198 10.30 -10.43 12.49
CA SER A 198 11.14 -11.07 11.46
C SER A 198 11.79 -10.05 10.52
N GLN A 199 11.21 -8.87 10.35
CA GLN A 199 11.73 -7.81 9.50
C GLN A 199 12.55 -6.79 10.31
N VAL A 200 11.99 -6.26 11.40
CA VAL A 200 12.68 -5.24 12.21
C VAL A 200 13.96 -5.78 12.83
N GLU A 201 13.91 -6.93 13.48
CA GLU A 201 15.09 -7.62 13.98
C GLU A 201 15.89 -8.32 12.86
N GLY A 202 15.22 -8.67 11.75
CA GLY A 202 15.81 -9.18 10.53
C GLY A 202 16.64 -8.17 9.73
N GLY A 203 16.81 -6.93 10.24
CA GLY A 203 17.71 -5.91 9.71
C GLY A 203 17.03 -4.83 8.86
N LYS A 204 15.70 -4.72 8.89
CA LYS A 204 14.91 -3.69 8.20
C LYS A 204 14.19 -2.80 9.20
N ARG A 205 14.79 -1.69 9.58
CA ARG A 205 14.24 -0.73 10.54
C ARG A 205 13.07 0.07 9.94
N TYR A 206 12.00 -0.65 9.55
CA TYR A 206 10.78 -0.05 9.00
C TYR A 206 10.08 0.86 10.02
N ASP A 207 10.16 0.51 11.29
CA ASP A 207 9.66 1.27 12.43
C ASP A 207 10.21 2.71 12.46
N GLU A 208 11.53 2.87 12.32
CA GLU A 208 12.18 4.18 12.27
C GLU A 208 12.02 4.87 10.92
N ALA A 209 12.16 4.10 9.84
CA ALA A 209 12.12 4.63 8.47
C ALA A 209 10.75 5.22 8.12
N TYR A 210 9.65 4.59 8.54
CA TYR A 210 8.31 5.11 8.35
C TYR A 210 8.14 6.46 9.03
N ILE A 211 8.40 6.53 10.34
CA ILE A 211 8.26 7.76 11.15
C ILE A 211 9.10 8.90 10.56
N GLY A 212 10.35 8.61 10.18
CA GLY A 212 11.24 9.59 9.57
C GLY A 212 10.69 10.14 8.25
N ARG A 213 10.12 9.27 7.39
CA ARG A 213 9.51 9.68 6.12
C ARG A 213 8.27 10.54 6.35
N GLN A 214 7.36 10.15 7.25
CA GLN A 214 6.14 10.93 7.50
C GLN A 214 6.44 12.35 8.00
N ARG A 215 7.44 12.51 8.87
CA ARG A 215 7.91 13.81 9.32
C ARG A 215 8.56 14.62 8.19
N ALA A 216 9.41 13.99 7.40
CA ALA A 216 10.06 14.64 6.26
C ALA A 216 9.02 15.09 5.21
N ASN A 217 8.03 14.26 4.90
CA ASN A 217 6.95 14.60 3.97
C ASN A 217 6.15 15.82 4.44
N ALA A 218 5.91 15.97 5.74
CA ALA A 218 5.22 17.13 6.30
C ALA A 218 6.06 18.40 6.17
N THR A 219 7.30 18.37 6.69
CA THR A 219 8.17 19.55 6.77
C THR A 219 8.66 20.01 5.40
N PHE A 220 8.93 19.09 4.48
CA PHE A 220 9.44 19.42 3.13
C PHE A 220 8.33 19.53 2.06
N ALA A 221 7.05 19.56 2.47
CA ALA A 221 5.92 19.70 1.54
C ALA A 221 5.97 21.02 0.78
N GLU A 222 6.24 22.12 1.50
CA GLU A 222 6.27 23.48 0.97
C GLU A 222 7.45 24.31 1.55
N SER A 223 8.23 24.94 0.69
CA SER A 223 9.43 25.68 1.11
C SER A 223 9.18 27.08 1.66
N HIS A 224 7.98 27.63 1.51
CA HIS A 224 7.65 29.03 1.82
C HIS A 224 6.46 29.19 2.77
N SER A 225 5.95 28.09 3.33
CA SER A 225 4.88 28.10 4.33
C SER A 225 5.30 27.31 5.58
N THR A 226 4.56 27.50 6.65
CA THR A 226 4.68 26.65 7.85
C THR A 226 4.06 25.28 7.58
N ASP A 227 4.53 24.26 8.29
CA ASP A 227 4.01 22.91 8.20
C ASP A 227 2.50 22.88 8.49
N GLU A 228 1.73 22.27 7.59
CA GLU A 228 0.29 22.07 7.77
C GLU A 228 0.01 20.90 8.72
N PHE A 229 0.85 19.88 8.69
CA PHE A 229 0.77 18.65 9.49
C PHE A 229 2.10 18.39 10.19
N ALA A 230 2.05 17.71 11.35
CA ALA A 230 3.26 17.23 12.03
C ALA A 230 3.87 15.98 11.33
N CYS A 231 3.01 15.20 10.66
CA CYS A 231 3.37 14.01 9.89
C CYS A 231 2.44 13.90 8.65
N ALA A 232 2.98 13.52 7.51
CA ALA A 232 2.21 13.42 6.27
C ALA A 232 2.62 12.22 5.42
N SER A 233 1.65 11.57 4.78
CA SER A 233 1.86 10.57 3.71
C SER A 233 1.57 11.21 2.36
N ASN A 234 2.44 11.00 1.39
CA ASN A 234 2.16 11.35 0.00
C ASN A 234 1.55 10.16 -0.73
N ILE A 235 0.44 10.39 -1.43
CA ILE A 235 -0.21 9.39 -2.27
C ILE A 235 -0.48 9.95 -3.67
N LEU A 236 -0.49 9.06 -4.66
CA LEU A 236 -0.76 9.38 -6.07
C LEU A 236 -2.21 9.03 -6.40
N ASP A 237 -3.01 9.99 -6.90
CA ASP A 237 -4.34 9.69 -7.44
C ASP A 237 -4.21 8.97 -8.79
N MET A 238 -4.54 7.68 -8.80
CA MET A 238 -4.55 6.83 -9.98
C MET A 238 -5.97 6.54 -10.49
N THR A 239 -6.97 7.26 -10.02
CA THR A 239 -8.40 7.01 -10.32
C THR A 239 -8.69 7.05 -11.82
N VAL A 240 -7.98 7.86 -12.57
CA VAL A 240 -8.13 7.92 -14.04
C VAL A 240 -7.86 6.56 -14.72
N LEU A 241 -6.99 5.73 -14.14
CA LEU A 241 -6.69 4.41 -14.67
C LEU A 241 -7.85 3.41 -14.55
N ILE A 242 -8.77 3.62 -13.62
CA ILE A 242 -9.95 2.75 -13.43
C ILE A 242 -11.23 3.33 -14.03
N THR A 243 -11.21 4.58 -14.47
CA THR A 243 -12.32 5.24 -15.18
C THR A 243 -12.11 5.29 -16.69
N ASN A 244 -10.86 5.14 -17.16
CA ASN A 244 -10.50 5.09 -18.57
C ASN A 244 -9.66 3.82 -18.85
N ASP A 245 -10.32 2.76 -19.28
CA ASP A 245 -9.69 1.45 -19.57
C ASP A 245 -8.68 1.50 -20.74
N ARG A 246 -8.73 2.55 -21.58
CA ARG A 246 -7.82 2.72 -22.72
C ARG A 246 -6.51 3.40 -22.33
N LEU A 247 -6.45 4.03 -21.16
CA LEU A 247 -5.22 4.69 -20.70
C LEU A 247 -4.21 3.63 -20.27
N ASP A 248 -3.08 3.58 -20.97
CA ASP A 248 -1.97 2.73 -20.59
C ASP A 248 -1.34 3.23 -19.28
N PRO A 249 -1.07 2.38 -18.28
CA PRO A 249 -0.45 2.80 -17.03
C PRO A 249 0.97 3.34 -17.20
N CYS A 250 1.71 2.93 -18.24
CA CYS A 250 3.01 3.52 -18.55
C CYS A 250 2.86 4.95 -19.09
N ASP A 251 1.89 5.19 -19.98
CA ASP A 251 1.61 6.54 -20.50
C ASP A 251 1.19 7.47 -19.36
N PHE A 252 0.32 7.01 -18.46
CA PHE A 252 -0.05 7.75 -17.25
C PHE A 252 1.18 8.14 -16.42
N LEU A 253 2.07 7.19 -16.14
CA LEU A 253 3.26 7.45 -15.34
C LEU A 253 4.23 8.39 -16.05
N TYR A 254 4.39 8.25 -17.38
CA TYR A 254 5.25 9.15 -18.17
C TYR A 254 4.72 10.57 -18.17
N ASP A 255 3.40 10.77 -18.25
CA ASP A 255 2.79 12.09 -18.14
C ASP A 255 3.11 12.74 -16.77
N VAL A 256 3.03 11.97 -15.67
CA VAL A 256 3.40 12.45 -14.34
C VAL A 256 4.88 12.84 -14.26
N ILE A 257 5.78 12.01 -14.82
CA ILE A 257 7.22 12.28 -14.88
C ILE A 257 7.50 13.53 -15.73
N ASP A 258 6.81 13.69 -16.84
CA ASP A 258 6.93 14.86 -17.71
C ASP A 258 6.40 16.16 -17.05
N MET A 259 5.40 16.07 -16.20
CA MET A 259 4.97 17.20 -15.37
C MET A 259 6.10 17.63 -14.43
N PHE A 260 6.71 16.69 -13.69
CA PHE A 260 7.86 16.95 -12.83
C PHE A 260 9.05 17.55 -13.62
N ARG A 261 9.37 17.00 -14.79
CA ARG A 261 10.41 17.52 -15.68
C ARG A 261 10.14 18.97 -16.10
N ARG A 262 8.89 19.32 -16.42
CA ARG A 262 8.50 20.70 -16.79
C ARG A 262 8.61 21.66 -15.62
N GLU A 263 8.21 21.28 -14.42
CA GLU A 263 8.36 22.09 -13.21
C GLU A 263 9.83 22.35 -12.89
N THR A 264 10.67 21.30 -12.90
CA THR A 264 12.13 21.41 -12.70
C THR A 264 12.76 22.35 -13.72
N LYS A 265 12.39 22.21 -15.01
CA LYS A 265 12.90 23.09 -16.06
C LYS A 265 12.49 24.54 -15.83
N LYS A 266 11.23 24.79 -15.46
CA LYS A 266 10.74 26.16 -15.19
C LYS A 266 11.53 26.83 -14.06
N THR A 267 11.80 26.10 -12.98
CA THR A 267 12.59 26.58 -11.83
C THR A 267 14.01 26.92 -12.25
N LEU A 268 14.65 26.00 -13.00
CA LEU A 268 16.03 26.19 -13.47
C LEU A 268 16.15 27.36 -14.43
N ASP A 269 15.26 27.46 -15.45
CA ASP A 269 15.23 28.59 -16.40
C ASP A 269 15.00 29.93 -15.68
N GLY A 270 14.24 29.95 -14.59
CA GLY A 270 14.05 31.14 -13.74
C GLY A 270 15.32 31.56 -13.00
N ALA A 271 16.05 30.58 -12.48
CA ALA A 271 17.31 30.84 -11.74
C ALA A 271 18.50 31.21 -12.64
N MET A 272 18.46 30.90 -13.93
CA MET A 272 19.51 31.20 -14.91
C MET A 272 19.37 32.58 -15.56
N LYS A 273 18.28 33.31 -15.32
CA LYS A 273 18.02 34.68 -15.80
C LYS A 273 18.56 35.72 -14.82
#